data_8349b02cd124f1da3a0749dbda6e573e
#
_entry.id   8349b02cd124f1da3a0749dbda6e573e
#
_cell.length_a   1.000
_cell.length_b   1.000
_cell.length_c   1.000
_cell.angle_alpha   90.00
_cell.angle_beta   90.00
_cell.angle_gamma   90.00
#
_symmetry.space_group_name_H-M   'P 1'
#
loop_
_entity.id
_entity.type
_entity.pdbx_description
1 polymer ?
#
loop_
_entity_poly.entity_id
_entity_poly.type
_entity_poly.pdbx_seq_one_letter_code
_entity_poly.pdbx_strand_id
1 'polypeptide(L)'
;MTIETFHGDGREHFFSSLKSHKIPNMFGVNFKVSRSIDLVYGGGSIGLMGLVSQAVHDGGCHVTGVIPKTLMPRELTGQTVGKVKAVADMHQRKAEMAKHSDAFIALPGGYGTLEELLEVITWAQLGIHDKPVGLLNVDGYYNSLLSFIDKAVEEGFISPNARHIIVSAPTAKELVKKLEEYVPRHERVASKLSWEIEQQLGYSQSYDIAR
;
A
#
# COMPACT_ATOMS: atom_id res chain seq x y z
N MET A 1 -3.74 2.51 -8.30
CA MET A 1 -2.45 2.20 -7.64
C MET A 1 -2.48 2.76 -6.24
N THR A 2 -2.16 1.95 -5.26
CA THR A 2 -2.13 2.37 -3.85
C THR A 2 -0.68 2.54 -3.41
N ILE A 3 -0.39 3.65 -2.76
CA ILE A 3 0.87 3.86 -2.03
C ILE A 3 0.51 3.91 -0.57
N GLU A 4 1.03 2.97 0.19
CA GLU A 4 0.82 2.89 1.62
C GLU A 4 2.01 3.50 2.34
N THR A 5 1.76 4.54 3.11
CA THR A 5 2.77 5.24 3.87
C THR A 5 2.24 5.68 5.23
N PHE A 6 2.95 5.40 6.22
CA PHE A 6 3.27 5.96 7.51
C PHE A 6 2.26 6.61 8.42
N HIS A 7 2.30 6.14 9.65
CA HIS A 7 2.41 6.94 10.88
C HIS A 7 3.84 6.74 11.43
N GLY A 8 4.69 7.75 11.31
CA GLY A 8 6.06 7.75 11.85
C GLY A 8 6.14 8.71 13.02
N ASP A 9 6.28 8.16 14.23
CA ASP A 9 6.72 8.89 15.38
C ASP A 9 8.21 9.21 15.25
N GLY A 10 8.55 10.48 15.24
CA GLY A 10 9.78 11.10 15.71
C GLY A 10 11.15 10.51 15.31
N ARG A 11 11.53 10.44 14.02
CA ARG A 11 12.93 10.28 13.64
C ARG A 11 13.35 11.31 12.60
N GLU A 12 13.70 12.49 13.08
CA GLU A 12 14.20 13.58 12.25
C GLU A 12 15.51 13.29 11.47
N HIS A 13 16.30 12.32 11.89
CA HIS A 13 17.60 12.02 11.28
C HIS A 13 17.54 11.32 9.92
N PHE A 14 16.57 10.46 9.67
CA PHE A 14 16.38 9.85 8.35
C PHE A 14 15.79 10.87 7.35
N PHE A 15 14.95 11.77 7.85
CA PHE A 15 14.29 12.80 7.05
C PHE A 15 15.20 13.99 6.71
N SER A 16 16.25 14.29 7.47
CA SER A 16 17.17 15.38 7.15
C SER A 16 17.98 15.11 5.89
N SER A 17 18.31 13.86 5.61
CA SER A 17 18.94 13.43 4.35
C SER A 17 17.96 13.47 3.16
N LEU A 18 16.67 13.39 3.41
CA LEU A 18 15.60 13.36 2.40
C LEU A 18 15.03 14.74 2.05
N LYS A 19 15.42 15.80 2.77
CA LYS A 19 14.95 17.20 2.53
C LYS A 19 15.51 17.85 1.26
N SER A 20 16.31 17.17 0.47
CA SER A 20 16.82 17.71 -0.79
C SER A 20 15.84 17.47 -1.94
N HIS A 21 15.86 18.33 -2.96
CA HIS A 21 15.10 18.28 -4.22
C HIS A 21 15.17 16.93 -4.98
N LYS A 22 15.85 15.92 -4.42
CA LYS A 22 16.00 14.56 -4.98
C LYS A 22 14.85 13.60 -4.64
N ILE A 23 14.02 13.92 -3.63
CA ILE A 23 12.97 13.02 -3.15
C ILE A 23 11.92 12.67 -4.23
N PRO A 24 11.35 13.64 -4.98
CA PRO A 24 10.39 13.31 -6.02
C PRO A 24 10.97 12.37 -7.10
N ASN A 25 12.26 12.58 -7.45
CA ASN A 25 12.96 11.73 -8.43
C ASN A 25 13.29 10.34 -7.86
N MET A 26 13.68 10.25 -6.60
CA MET A 26 14.05 9.00 -5.94
C MET A 26 12.86 8.05 -5.78
N PHE A 27 11.68 8.60 -5.47
CA PHE A 27 10.44 7.80 -5.37
C PHE A 27 9.66 7.72 -6.69
N GLY A 28 10.22 8.23 -7.79
CA GLY A 28 9.66 8.09 -9.14
C GLY A 28 8.35 8.83 -9.34
N VAL A 29 8.10 9.90 -8.58
CA VAL A 29 6.89 10.70 -8.73
C VAL A 29 6.79 11.29 -10.12
N ASN A 30 7.88 11.83 -10.66
CA ASN A 30 7.91 12.34 -12.04
C ASN A 30 7.62 11.23 -13.07
N PHE A 31 8.05 10.00 -12.81
CA PHE A 31 7.76 8.86 -13.67
C PHE A 31 6.27 8.46 -13.61
N LYS A 32 5.65 8.49 -12.43
CA LYS A 32 4.21 8.25 -12.27
C LYS A 32 3.37 9.30 -12.97
N VAL A 33 3.72 10.56 -12.80
CA VAL A 33 3.05 11.70 -13.47
C VAL A 33 3.15 11.56 -14.99
N SER A 34 4.31 11.22 -15.53
CA SER A 34 4.50 11.03 -16.98
C SER A 34 3.71 9.85 -17.57
N ARG A 35 3.24 8.92 -16.71
CA ARG A 35 2.42 7.75 -17.07
C ARG A 35 0.95 7.93 -16.74
N SER A 36 0.55 9.11 -16.24
CA SER A 36 -0.84 9.39 -15.80
C SER A 36 -1.36 8.37 -14.78
N ILE A 37 -0.53 7.99 -13.80
CA ILE A 37 -0.90 7.04 -12.76
C ILE A 37 -1.47 7.79 -11.57
N ASP A 38 -2.74 7.53 -11.27
CA ASP A 38 -3.45 8.08 -10.12
C ASP A 38 -2.96 7.48 -8.80
N LEU A 39 -3.16 8.20 -7.70
CA LEU A 39 -2.75 7.81 -6.37
C LEU A 39 -3.96 7.59 -5.46
N VAL A 40 -4.00 6.43 -4.81
CA VAL A 40 -4.84 6.19 -3.63
C VAL A 40 -3.93 5.98 -2.43
N TYR A 41 -4.18 6.69 -1.32
CA TYR A 41 -3.29 6.68 -0.17
C TYR A 41 -4.06 6.92 1.14
N GLY A 42 -3.37 6.81 2.27
CA GLY A 42 -3.96 6.89 3.61
C GLY A 42 -4.45 8.26 4.07
N GLY A 43 -4.40 9.28 3.22
CA GLY A 43 -5.02 10.59 3.47
C GLY A 43 -4.21 11.57 4.34
N GLY A 44 -3.12 11.15 4.97
CA GLY A 44 -2.26 12.05 5.74
C GLY A 44 -1.22 12.77 4.89
N SER A 45 -0.67 13.89 5.39
CA SER A 45 0.35 14.67 4.69
C SER A 45 1.69 14.75 5.44
N ILE A 46 1.88 13.93 6.46
CA ILE A 46 3.13 13.88 7.24
C ILE A 46 4.14 12.97 6.54
N GLY A 47 5.41 13.42 6.45
CA GLY A 47 6.52 12.62 5.93
C GLY A 47 6.41 12.29 4.44
N LEU A 48 6.78 11.07 4.06
CA LEU A 48 6.78 10.61 2.66
C LEU A 48 5.40 10.64 2.03
N MET A 49 4.38 10.35 2.81
CA MET A 49 2.97 10.35 2.38
C MET A 49 2.57 11.71 1.79
N GLY A 50 2.84 12.80 2.52
CA GLY A 50 2.56 14.15 2.04
C GLY A 50 3.41 14.53 0.81
N LEU A 51 4.69 14.17 0.81
CA LEU A 51 5.58 14.48 -0.31
C LEU A 51 5.15 13.80 -1.61
N VAL A 52 4.76 12.54 -1.54
CA VAL A 52 4.32 11.77 -2.71
C VAL A 52 2.95 12.25 -3.19
N SER A 53 1.98 12.41 -2.28
CA SER A 53 0.64 12.87 -2.64
C SER A 53 0.65 14.27 -3.26
N GLN A 54 1.42 15.19 -2.68
CA GLN A 54 1.58 16.53 -3.22
C GLN A 54 2.20 16.52 -4.62
N ALA A 55 3.27 15.75 -4.81
CA ALA A 55 3.96 15.73 -6.10
C ALA A 55 3.13 15.05 -7.21
N VAL A 56 2.29 14.05 -6.89
CA VAL A 56 1.34 13.45 -7.84
C VAL A 56 0.24 14.45 -8.20
N HIS A 57 -0.28 15.17 -7.20
CA HIS A 57 -1.29 16.22 -7.39
C HIS A 57 -0.78 17.37 -8.25
N ASP A 58 0.41 17.88 -7.96
CA ASP A 58 1.05 18.97 -8.71
C ASP A 58 1.35 18.56 -10.16
N GLY A 59 1.55 17.26 -10.39
CA GLY A 59 1.70 16.67 -11.71
C GLY A 59 0.40 16.50 -12.50
N GLY A 60 -0.75 16.93 -11.96
CA GLY A 60 -2.05 16.88 -12.62
C GLY A 60 -2.76 15.52 -12.59
N CYS A 61 -2.23 14.53 -11.83
CA CYS A 61 -2.88 13.24 -11.65
C CYS A 61 -3.87 13.28 -10.48
N HIS A 62 -4.85 12.36 -10.48
CA HIS A 62 -5.81 12.28 -9.39
C HIS A 62 -5.16 11.70 -8.14
N VAL A 63 -5.51 12.30 -7.00
CA VAL A 63 -5.08 11.85 -5.68
C VAL A 63 -6.32 11.65 -4.82
N THR A 64 -6.47 10.46 -4.26
CA THR A 64 -7.57 10.11 -3.35
C THR A 64 -7.00 9.65 -2.01
N GLY A 65 -7.26 10.44 -0.96
CA GLY A 65 -6.92 10.08 0.42
C GLY A 65 -8.11 9.39 1.10
N VAL A 66 -7.89 8.17 1.59
CA VAL A 66 -8.89 7.42 2.37
C VAL A 66 -8.53 7.49 3.85
N ILE A 67 -9.41 8.09 4.66
CA ILE A 67 -9.09 8.37 6.05
C ILE A 67 -10.27 8.02 6.98
N PRO A 68 -10.06 7.32 8.10
CA PRO A 68 -11.06 7.12 9.12
C PRO A 68 -11.47 8.45 9.76
N LYS A 69 -12.76 8.63 10.02
CA LYS A 69 -13.28 9.85 10.65
C LYS A 69 -12.57 10.21 11.96
N THR A 70 -12.16 9.21 12.72
CA THR A 70 -11.44 9.38 13.99
C THR A 70 -10.02 9.95 13.83
N LEU A 71 -9.42 9.80 12.63
CA LEU A 71 -8.07 10.29 12.32
C LEU A 71 -8.09 11.57 11.47
N MET A 72 -9.26 12.11 11.16
CA MET A 72 -9.39 13.35 10.37
C MET A 72 -8.92 14.65 11.06
N PRO A 73 -8.78 14.76 12.40
CA PRO A 73 -8.23 15.96 13.00
C PRO A 73 -6.85 16.27 12.42
N ARG A 74 -6.69 17.48 11.90
CA ARG A 74 -5.45 17.93 11.20
C ARG A 74 -4.19 17.82 12.05
N GLU A 75 -4.33 17.85 13.36
CA GLU A 75 -3.26 17.74 14.35
C GLU A 75 -2.60 16.35 14.33
N LEU A 76 -3.33 15.32 13.88
CA LEU A 76 -2.84 13.93 13.84
C LEU A 76 -2.27 13.53 12.48
N THR A 77 -2.88 14.00 11.39
CA THR A 77 -2.54 13.51 10.03
C THR A 77 -2.12 14.59 9.05
N GLY A 78 -2.21 15.87 9.45
CA GLY A 78 -1.99 17.00 8.56
C GLY A 78 -3.17 17.22 7.60
N GLN A 79 -2.97 18.04 6.58
CA GLN A 79 -3.99 18.36 5.59
C GLN A 79 -3.95 17.33 4.45
N THR A 80 -5.06 16.66 4.19
CA THR A 80 -5.15 15.69 3.07
C THR A 80 -4.97 16.39 1.72
N VAL A 81 -4.16 15.81 0.85
CA VAL A 81 -3.94 16.26 -0.52
C VAL A 81 -4.94 15.53 -1.43
N GLY A 82 -5.56 16.27 -2.35
CA GLY A 82 -6.50 15.72 -3.31
C GLY A 82 -7.90 15.47 -2.73
N LYS A 83 -8.61 14.49 -3.29
CA LYS A 83 -9.97 14.12 -2.88
C LYS A 83 -9.96 13.31 -1.59
N VAL A 84 -10.80 13.68 -0.63
CA VAL A 84 -10.92 12.96 0.66
C VAL A 84 -12.10 12.00 0.60
N LYS A 85 -11.86 10.75 0.99
CA LYS A 85 -12.87 9.74 1.25
C LYS A 85 -12.84 9.35 2.72
N ALA A 86 -13.84 9.81 3.47
CA ALA A 86 -13.98 9.47 4.88
C ALA A 86 -14.65 8.10 5.04
N VAL A 87 -14.09 7.27 5.91
CA VAL A 87 -14.60 5.93 6.26
C VAL A 87 -14.83 5.81 7.76
N ALA A 88 -15.52 4.76 8.21
CA ALA A 88 -15.85 4.60 9.61
C ALA A 88 -14.65 4.14 10.46
N ASP A 89 -13.87 3.20 9.95
CA ASP A 89 -12.79 2.54 10.68
C ASP A 89 -11.59 2.16 9.78
N MET A 90 -10.57 1.55 10.38
CA MET A 90 -9.35 1.14 9.67
C MET A 90 -9.57 -0.03 8.71
N HIS A 91 -10.52 -0.94 8.98
CA HIS A 91 -10.82 -2.05 8.09
C HIS A 91 -11.46 -1.55 6.80
N GLN A 92 -12.46 -0.67 6.94
CA GLN A 92 -13.08 -0.01 5.78
C GLN A 92 -12.06 0.82 4.99
N ARG A 93 -11.12 1.49 5.66
CA ARG A 93 -10.04 2.24 4.99
C ARG A 93 -9.25 1.34 4.06
N LYS A 94 -8.72 0.23 4.56
CA LYS A 94 -7.90 -0.70 3.79
C LYS A 94 -8.68 -1.36 2.65
N ALA A 95 -9.90 -1.80 2.91
CA ALA A 95 -10.79 -2.37 1.90
C ALA A 95 -11.10 -1.35 0.79
N GLU A 96 -11.37 -0.10 1.17
CA GLU A 96 -11.69 0.96 0.21
C GLU A 96 -10.47 1.36 -0.63
N MET A 97 -9.28 1.45 -0.03
CA MET A 97 -8.04 1.67 -0.77
C MET A 97 -7.79 0.53 -1.77
N ALA A 98 -7.92 -0.70 -1.32
CA ALA A 98 -7.74 -1.87 -2.16
C ALA A 98 -8.73 -1.90 -3.34
N LYS A 99 -9.99 -1.54 -3.12
CA LYS A 99 -11.03 -1.50 -4.16
C LYS A 99 -10.69 -0.54 -5.30
N HIS A 100 -10.06 0.59 -4.99
CA HIS A 100 -9.72 1.65 -5.95
C HIS A 100 -8.31 1.54 -6.53
N SER A 101 -7.61 0.45 -6.29
CA SER A 101 -6.22 0.28 -6.69
C SER A 101 -6.04 -0.88 -7.66
N ASP A 102 -5.14 -0.74 -8.63
CA ASP A 102 -4.74 -1.80 -9.55
C ASP A 102 -3.45 -2.50 -9.11
N ALA A 103 -2.67 -1.85 -8.26
CA ALA A 103 -1.43 -2.36 -7.68
C ALA A 103 -1.17 -1.71 -6.32
N PHE A 104 -0.37 -2.36 -5.49
CA PHE A 104 0.07 -1.83 -4.20
C PHE A 104 1.56 -1.55 -4.25
N ILE A 105 2.00 -0.44 -3.66
CA ILE A 105 3.42 -0.12 -3.49
C ILE A 105 3.66 0.28 -2.04
N ALA A 106 4.52 -0.47 -1.35
CA ALA A 106 5.04 -0.08 -0.06
C ALA A 106 6.32 0.74 -0.23
N LEU A 107 6.29 1.96 0.29
CA LEU A 107 7.48 2.79 0.46
C LEU A 107 8.21 2.38 1.74
N PRO A 108 9.51 2.76 1.92
CA PRO A 108 10.19 2.57 3.20
C PRO A 108 9.35 3.09 4.37
N GLY A 109 9.06 2.19 5.35
CA GLY A 109 8.13 2.49 6.41
C GLY A 109 8.24 1.62 7.66
N GLY A 110 7.46 1.98 8.67
CA GLY A 110 7.40 1.28 9.96
C GLY A 110 6.27 0.27 10.06
N TYR A 111 5.79 0.07 11.29
CA TYR A 111 4.77 -0.95 11.60
C TYR A 111 3.47 -0.78 10.81
N GLY A 112 2.97 0.46 10.63
CA GLY A 112 1.75 0.69 9.85
C GLY A 112 1.89 0.27 8.39
N THR A 113 3.04 0.55 7.77
CA THR A 113 3.33 0.10 6.40
C THR A 113 3.44 -1.42 6.32
N LEU A 114 4.11 -2.05 7.29
CA LEU A 114 4.27 -3.52 7.32
C LEU A 114 2.93 -4.22 7.57
N GLU A 115 2.09 -3.70 8.43
CA GLU A 115 0.76 -4.25 8.72
C GLU A 115 -0.10 -4.24 7.45
N GLU A 116 -0.23 -3.08 6.79
CA GLU A 116 -1.00 -2.95 5.56
C GLU A 116 -0.41 -3.79 4.42
N LEU A 117 0.93 -3.84 4.29
CA LEU A 117 1.63 -4.66 3.30
C LEU A 117 1.34 -6.16 3.47
N LEU A 118 1.49 -6.68 4.69
CA LEU A 118 1.27 -8.10 4.96
C LEU A 118 -0.20 -8.49 4.80
N GLU A 119 -1.12 -7.58 5.08
CA GLU A 119 -2.55 -7.82 4.84
C GLU A 119 -2.86 -7.97 3.35
N VAL A 120 -2.40 -7.05 2.49
CA VAL A 120 -2.66 -7.15 1.04
C VAL A 120 -1.96 -8.37 0.42
N ILE A 121 -0.78 -8.77 0.92
CA ILE A 121 -0.12 -10.01 0.52
C ILE A 121 -0.97 -11.22 0.91
N THR A 122 -1.50 -11.24 2.13
CA THR A 122 -2.37 -12.31 2.62
C THR A 122 -3.65 -12.38 1.81
N TRP A 123 -4.28 -11.25 1.48
CA TRP A 123 -5.46 -11.20 0.61
C TRP A 123 -5.17 -11.76 -0.79
N ALA A 124 -4.01 -11.47 -1.35
CA ALA A 124 -3.58 -12.07 -2.62
C ALA A 124 -3.40 -13.58 -2.50
N GLN A 125 -2.75 -14.05 -1.44
CA GLN A 125 -2.57 -15.49 -1.16
C GLN A 125 -3.91 -16.21 -1.00
N LEU A 126 -4.89 -15.58 -0.36
CA LEU A 126 -6.24 -16.12 -0.18
C LEU A 126 -7.11 -16.03 -1.45
N GLY A 127 -6.65 -15.35 -2.49
CA GLY A 127 -7.39 -15.17 -3.74
C GLY A 127 -8.47 -14.08 -3.69
N ILE A 128 -8.42 -13.18 -2.71
CA ILE A 128 -9.32 -12.02 -2.61
C ILE A 128 -9.02 -11.03 -3.75
N HIS A 129 -7.76 -10.93 -4.16
CA HIS A 129 -7.35 -10.17 -5.34
C HIS A 129 -6.14 -10.80 -6.04
N ASP A 130 -5.92 -10.42 -7.30
CA ASP A 130 -4.78 -10.84 -8.12
C ASP A 130 -3.81 -9.67 -8.42
N LYS A 131 -3.90 -8.58 -7.67
CA LYS A 131 -3.14 -7.36 -7.89
C LYS A 131 -1.71 -7.52 -7.41
N PRO A 132 -0.71 -6.99 -8.15
CA PRO A 132 0.69 -7.07 -7.76
C PRO A 132 0.97 -6.21 -6.51
N VAL A 133 1.87 -6.70 -5.66
CA VAL A 133 2.33 -6.03 -4.45
C VAL A 133 3.81 -5.73 -4.57
N GLY A 134 4.17 -4.44 -4.62
CA GLY A 134 5.51 -3.95 -4.85
C GLY A 134 6.18 -3.36 -3.63
N LEU A 135 7.45 -3.69 -3.41
CA LEU A 135 8.32 -3.03 -2.43
C LEU A 135 9.28 -2.08 -3.15
N LEU A 136 9.20 -0.80 -2.85
CA LEU A 136 10.21 0.16 -3.29
C LEU A 136 11.44 0.05 -2.38
N ASN A 137 12.40 -0.78 -2.80
CA ASN A 137 13.56 -1.19 -2.01
C ASN A 137 14.75 -0.24 -2.20
N VAL A 138 14.55 1.06 -1.92
CA VAL A 138 15.60 2.07 -1.99
C VAL A 138 16.70 1.74 -0.98
N ASP A 139 17.95 1.76 -1.43
CA ASP A 139 19.15 1.49 -0.62
C ASP A 139 19.06 0.17 0.19
N GLY A 140 18.29 -0.81 -0.31
CA GLY A 140 18.17 -2.10 0.35
C GLY A 140 17.31 -2.09 1.62
N TYR A 141 16.46 -1.07 1.82
CA TYR A 141 15.64 -0.92 3.02
C TYR A 141 14.86 -2.18 3.40
N TYR A 142 14.32 -2.89 2.40
CA TYR A 142 13.54 -4.10 2.60
C TYR A 142 14.35 -5.41 2.49
N ASN A 143 15.69 -5.36 2.40
CA ASN A 143 16.50 -6.58 2.24
C ASN A 143 16.27 -7.58 3.37
N SER A 144 16.23 -7.14 4.63
CA SER A 144 16.00 -8.02 5.78
C SER A 144 14.60 -8.65 5.76
N LEU A 145 13.57 -7.91 5.34
CA LEU A 145 12.22 -8.44 5.17
C LEU A 145 12.17 -9.49 4.06
N LEU A 146 12.77 -9.21 2.92
CA LEU A 146 12.84 -10.15 1.80
C LEU A 146 13.59 -11.43 2.19
N SER A 147 14.75 -11.31 2.87
CA SER A 147 15.50 -12.45 3.38
C SER A 147 14.70 -13.28 4.41
N PHE A 148 13.91 -12.61 5.27
CA PHE A 148 13.02 -13.32 6.20
C PHE A 148 11.94 -14.10 5.47
N ILE A 149 11.32 -13.51 4.44
CA ILE A 149 10.31 -14.18 3.62
C ILE A 149 10.92 -15.35 2.85
N ASP A 150 12.13 -15.20 2.29
CA ASP A 150 12.84 -16.27 1.59
C ASP A 150 13.16 -17.43 2.55
N LYS A 151 13.58 -17.14 3.79
CA LYS A 151 13.74 -18.15 4.83
C LYS A 151 12.41 -18.85 5.17
N ALA A 152 11.32 -18.13 5.25
CA ALA A 152 10.00 -18.72 5.49
C ALA A 152 9.56 -19.67 4.35
N VAL A 153 10.02 -19.43 3.13
CA VAL A 153 9.84 -20.35 1.99
C VAL A 153 10.70 -21.59 2.18
N GLU A 154 11.98 -21.44 2.54
CA GLU A 154 12.91 -22.56 2.78
C GLU A 154 12.40 -23.49 3.90
N GLU A 155 11.82 -22.92 4.95
CA GLU A 155 11.26 -23.66 6.09
C GLU A 155 9.82 -24.18 5.83
N GLY A 156 9.25 -23.92 4.66
CA GLY A 156 7.93 -24.42 4.26
C GLY A 156 6.73 -23.66 4.84
N PHE A 157 6.91 -22.50 5.48
CA PHE A 157 5.81 -21.67 5.98
C PHE A 157 5.12 -20.85 4.88
N ILE A 158 5.86 -20.55 3.80
CA ILE A 158 5.35 -19.84 2.63
C ILE A 158 5.59 -20.73 1.41
N SER A 159 4.59 -20.93 0.56
CA SER A 159 4.79 -21.69 -0.68
C SER A 159 5.66 -20.90 -1.67
N PRO A 160 6.49 -21.56 -2.50
CA PRO A 160 7.27 -20.90 -3.54
C PRO A 160 6.41 -20.06 -4.49
N ASN A 161 5.18 -20.50 -4.77
CA ASN A 161 4.24 -19.74 -5.59
C ASN A 161 3.77 -18.46 -4.90
N ALA A 162 3.46 -18.50 -3.60
CA ALA A 162 3.05 -17.33 -2.83
C ALA A 162 4.19 -16.27 -2.71
N ARG A 163 5.47 -16.70 -2.74
CA ARG A 163 6.60 -15.77 -2.76
C ARG A 163 6.60 -14.83 -3.96
N HIS A 164 6.02 -15.25 -5.08
CA HIS A 164 5.91 -14.44 -6.29
C HIS A 164 4.89 -13.29 -6.22
N ILE A 165 4.04 -13.25 -5.20
CA ILE A 165 3.12 -12.12 -4.95
C ILE A 165 3.93 -10.83 -4.78
N ILE A 166 5.10 -10.92 -4.15
CA ILE A 166 5.94 -9.77 -3.82
C ILE A 166 6.92 -9.48 -4.95
N VAL A 167 6.82 -8.28 -5.48
CA VAL A 167 7.74 -7.70 -6.46
C VAL A 167 8.60 -6.63 -5.78
N SER A 168 9.89 -6.58 -6.04
CA SER A 168 10.75 -5.53 -5.49
C SER A 168 11.69 -4.93 -6.53
N ALA A 169 12.01 -3.65 -6.37
CA ALA A 169 13.00 -2.96 -7.18
C ALA A 169 13.61 -1.76 -6.41
N PRO A 170 14.87 -1.41 -6.68
CA PRO A 170 15.54 -0.29 -6.02
C PRO A 170 15.04 1.07 -6.47
N THR A 171 14.40 1.15 -7.65
CA THR A 171 13.88 2.38 -8.21
C THR A 171 12.40 2.26 -8.56
N ALA A 172 11.69 3.38 -8.48
CA ALA A 172 10.26 3.39 -8.83
C ALA A 172 10.01 3.07 -10.30
N LYS A 173 10.92 3.47 -11.21
CA LYS A 173 10.82 3.16 -12.64
C LYS A 173 10.84 1.65 -12.89
N GLU A 174 11.80 0.96 -12.29
CA GLU A 174 11.92 -0.50 -12.39
C GLU A 174 10.76 -1.20 -11.71
N LEU A 175 10.33 -0.69 -10.53
CA LEU A 175 9.22 -1.26 -9.80
C LEU A 175 7.92 -1.20 -10.60
N VAL A 176 7.56 -0.04 -11.13
CA VAL A 176 6.35 0.12 -11.95
C VAL A 176 6.39 -0.78 -13.18
N LYS A 177 7.54 -0.87 -13.88
CA LYS A 177 7.69 -1.80 -14.99
C LYS A 177 7.42 -3.25 -14.57
N LYS A 178 7.99 -3.70 -13.45
CA LYS A 178 7.75 -5.05 -12.93
C LYS A 178 6.29 -5.29 -12.53
N LEU A 179 5.61 -4.27 -11.98
CA LEU A 179 4.19 -4.35 -11.63
C LEU A 179 3.30 -4.46 -12.87
N GLU A 180 3.62 -3.75 -13.95
CA GLU A 180 2.91 -3.84 -15.23
C GLU A 180 3.12 -5.20 -15.92
N GLU A 181 4.29 -5.80 -15.77
CA GLU A 181 4.65 -7.12 -16.32
C GLU A 181 4.21 -8.27 -15.40
N TYR A 182 3.62 -7.98 -14.25
CA TYR A 182 3.25 -9.00 -13.26
C TYR A 182 2.13 -9.90 -13.76
N VAL A 183 2.37 -11.21 -13.64
CA VAL A 183 1.36 -12.24 -13.91
C VAL A 183 1.17 -13.04 -12.62
N PRO A 184 -0.05 -13.12 -12.07
CA PRO A 184 -0.33 -13.91 -10.87
C PRO A 184 0.01 -15.38 -11.08
N ARG A 185 0.81 -15.97 -10.19
CA ARG A 185 1.25 -17.38 -10.23
C ARG A 185 0.93 -18.14 -8.95
N HIS A 186 0.30 -17.48 -7.97
CA HIS A 186 -0.03 -18.10 -6.69
C HIS A 186 -1.29 -18.95 -6.81
N GLU A 187 -1.30 -20.04 -6.07
CA GLU A 187 -2.48 -20.89 -5.96
C GLU A 187 -3.54 -20.17 -5.12
N ARG A 188 -4.76 -20.13 -5.60
CA ARG A 188 -5.88 -19.57 -4.84
C ARG A 188 -6.31 -20.58 -3.79
N VAL A 189 -6.24 -20.21 -2.52
CA VAL A 189 -6.71 -21.04 -1.40
C VAL A 189 -8.24 -21.12 -1.37
N ALA A 190 -8.92 -20.07 -1.83
CA ALA A 190 -10.39 -20.03 -1.95
C ALA A 190 -10.81 -19.58 -3.35
N SER A 191 -11.97 -20.03 -3.81
CA SER A 191 -12.49 -19.59 -5.11
C SER A 191 -12.92 -18.13 -5.03
N LYS A 192 -12.61 -17.36 -6.07
CA LYS A 192 -13.00 -15.95 -6.19
C LYS A 192 -14.50 -15.74 -6.01
N LEU A 193 -15.31 -16.72 -6.45
CA LEU A 193 -16.77 -16.70 -6.33
C LEU A 193 -17.26 -16.67 -4.87
N SER A 194 -16.56 -17.35 -3.94
CA SER A 194 -16.98 -17.34 -2.54
C SER A 194 -16.76 -16.00 -1.87
N TRP A 195 -15.69 -15.30 -2.23
CA TRP A 195 -15.42 -13.95 -1.72
C TRP A 195 -16.37 -12.89 -2.28
N GLU A 196 -16.74 -13.02 -3.56
CA GLU A 196 -17.75 -12.13 -4.18
C GLU A 196 -19.12 -12.33 -3.54
N ILE A 197 -19.51 -13.57 -3.23
CA ILE A 197 -20.76 -13.88 -2.53
C ILE A 197 -20.75 -13.32 -1.10
N GLU A 198 -19.66 -13.47 -0.34
CA GLU A 198 -19.54 -12.89 1.00
C GLU A 198 -19.62 -11.36 0.98
N GLN A 199 -18.98 -10.71 0.00
CA GLN A 199 -19.07 -9.26 -0.16
C GLN A 199 -20.49 -8.80 -0.56
N GLN A 200 -21.23 -9.59 -1.35
CA GLN A 200 -22.61 -9.29 -1.74
C GLN A 200 -23.62 -9.55 -0.62
N LEU A 201 -23.40 -10.58 0.18
CA LEU A 201 -24.25 -10.91 1.32
C LEU A 201 -24.13 -9.88 2.45
N GLY A 202 -23.15 -8.98 2.37
CA GLY A 202 -22.93 -7.85 3.27
C GLY A 202 -22.98 -8.28 4.74
N TYR A 203 -21.98 -7.96 5.51
CA TYR A 203 -22.08 -8.01 6.97
C TYR A 203 -23.15 -7.03 7.48
N SER A 204 -24.41 -7.32 7.20
CA SER A 204 -25.57 -6.69 7.82
C SER A 204 -26.15 -7.59 8.91
N GLN A 205 -25.29 -8.12 9.78
CA GLN A 205 -25.73 -8.63 11.06
C GLN A 205 -24.83 -8.06 12.14
N SER A 206 -25.34 -6.99 12.78
CA SER A 206 -25.03 -6.71 14.16
C SER A 206 -25.23 -8.03 14.93
N TYR A 207 -24.14 -8.66 15.36
CA TYR A 207 -24.26 -9.67 16.40
C TYR A 207 -24.67 -8.94 17.66
N ASP A 208 -25.97 -8.96 17.95
CA ASP A 208 -26.46 -8.80 19.33
C ASP A 208 -25.84 -9.94 20.15
N ILE A 209 -24.72 -9.64 20.79
CA ILE A 209 -24.21 -10.46 21.87
C ILE A 209 -25.19 -10.25 23.02
N ALA A 210 -26.23 -11.07 23.04
CA ALA A 210 -27.08 -11.20 24.19
C ALA A 210 -26.21 -11.64 25.39
N ARG A 211 -26.35 -10.89 26.49
CA ARG A 211 -25.70 -11.05 27.78
C ARG A 211 -25.79 -12.45 28.36
#